data_5c72333bf476f6559cf957d3c68fa029
#
_entry.id   5c72333bf476f6559cf957d3c68fa029
#
_cell.length_a   1.000
_cell.length_b   1.000
_cell.length_c   1.000
_cell.angle_alpha   90.00
_cell.angle_beta   90.00
_cell.angle_gamma   90.00
#
_symmetry.space_group_name_H-M   'P 1'
#
loop_
_entity.id
_entity.type
_entity.pdbx_description
1 polymer ?
#
loop_
_entity_poly.entity_id
_entity_poly.type
_entity_poly.pdbx_seq_one_letter_code
_entity_poly.pdbx_strand_id
1 'polypeptide(L)'
;MNNHLQIQHISNYVGAQLSQENLQAPSQKECAVPAGELIAQVDGGHIPTKDKDKRSFEALAAIVYRPEHVQAVDNHHRQITNKTCVVSAFDDELATIKAHLLNAAYKQGMTPKTKVTALADGAANCWAVISVLPPHCQTLVCILDWFHIGKKFQNVKQALGEAFEESLERVKWSVWHGSAEDALTKLVMIRDNITDQEKKTKVKGLHDYLHNNLAYLVNYEERKARGETFTSQVAESHIDSLINDRHKKKRKMQWSREGAHNILQIRAAMASQEWDKRWQNTVLLALKREDKKSKIA
;
A
#
# COMPACT_ATOMS: atom_id res chain seq x y z
N MET A 1 38.09 -6.83 3.80
CA MET A 1 36.97 -7.69 4.21
C MET A 1 35.82 -6.78 4.61
N ASN A 2 34.71 -6.76 3.87
CA ASN A 2 33.55 -5.96 4.26
C ASN A 2 32.87 -6.64 5.45
N ASN A 3 33.06 -6.07 6.62
CA ASN A 3 32.41 -6.54 7.83
C ASN A 3 30.90 -6.34 7.68
N HIS A 4 30.09 -7.40 7.84
CA HIS A 4 28.62 -7.32 7.74
C HIS A 4 28.02 -6.27 8.68
N LEU A 5 28.65 -5.98 9.81
CA LEU A 5 28.27 -4.90 10.72
C LEU A 5 28.39 -3.51 10.08
N GLN A 6 29.45 -3.28 9.29
CA GLN A 6 29.61 -2.01 8.57
C GLN A 6 28.50 -1.81 7.53
N ILE A 7 28.17 -2.86 6.79
CA ILE A 7 27.06 -2.82 5.80
C ILE A 7 25.74 -2.51 6.52
N GLN A 8 25.49 -3.13 7.67
CA GLN A 8 24.30 -2.87 8.48
C GLN A 8 24.26 -1.42 8.98
N HIS A 9 25.38 -0.89 9.50
CA HIS A 9 25.47 0.49 9.97
C HIS A 9 25.21 1.48 8.83
N ILE A 10 25.85 1.30 7.68
CA ILE A 10 25.65 2.15 6.51
C ILE A 10 24.19 2.10 6.04
N SER A 11 23.60 0.90 5.93
CA SER A 11 22.21 0.73 5.51
C SER A 11 21.25 1.41 6.49
N ASN A 12 21.46 1.27 7.79
CA ASN A 12 20.64 1.93 8.80
C ASN A 12 20.78 3.46 8.73
N TYR A 13 22.00 3.97 8.59
CA TYR A 13 22.24 5.40 8.44
C TYR A 13 21.54 5.98 7.21
N VAL A 14 21.74 5.35 6.05
CA VAL A 14 21.12 5.79 4.79
C VAL A 14 19.61 5.73 4.90
N GLY A 15 19.05 4.64 5.39
CA GLY A 15 17.62 4.49 5.56
C GLY A 15 17.02 5.55 6.49
N ALA A 16 17.69 5.86 7.60
CA ALA A 16 17.25 6.90 8.51
C ALA A 16 17.26 8.29 7.84
N GLN A 17 18.30 8.62 7.05
CA GLN A 17 18.36 9.89 6.29
C GLN A 17 17.22 9.96 5.26
N LEU A 18 16.96 8.89 4.51
CA LEU A 18 15.85 8.82 3.55
C LEU A 18 14.49 9.00 4.23
N SER A 19 14.30 8.43 5.42
CA SER A 19 13.07 8.63 6.21
C SER A 19 12.89 10.10 6.61
N GLN A 20 13.95 10.75 7.08
CA GLN A 20 13.91 12.17 7.45
C GLN A 20 13.65 13.07 6.25
N GLU A 21 14.22 12.78 5.08
CA GLU A 21 13.91 13.49 3.84
C GLU A 21 12.44 13.35 3.45
N ASN A 22 11.88 12.15 3.60
CA ASN A 22 10.47 11.89 3.26
C ASN A 22 9.48 12.60 4.20
N LEU A 23 9.89 13.00 5.40
CA LEU A 23 9.09 13.82 6.32
C LEU A 23 9.03 15.29 5.91
N GLN A 24 10.01 15.76 5.12
CA GLN A 24 10.05 17.14 4.67
C GLN A 24 9.18 17.33 3.43
N ALA A 25 8.45 18.44 3.37
CA ALA A 25 7.71 18.79 2.17
C ALA A 25 8.68 18.92 0.98
N PRO A 26 8.36 18.32 -0.17
CA PRO A 26 9.24 18.40 -1.34
C PRO A 26 9.35 19.85 -1.83
N SER A 27 10.54 20.23 -2.26
CA SER A 27 10.74 21.52 -2.93
C SER A 27 10.00 21.55 -4.28
N GLN A 28 9.70 22.74 -4.78
CA GLN A 28 9.00 22.90 -6.07
C GLN A 28 9.74 22.22 -7.24
N LYS A 29 11.08 22.12 -7.17
CA LYS A 29 11.90 21.43 -8.19
C LYS A 29 11.78 19.89 -8.13
N GLU A 30 11.33 19.35 -7.02
CA GLU A 30 11.12 17.91 -6.81
C GLU A 30 9.70 17.48 -7.15
N CYS A 31 8.78 18.45 -7.27
CA CYS A 31 7.41 18.17 -7.66
C CYS A 31 7.31 18.08 -9.20
N ALA A 32 6.55 17.09 -9.65
CA ALA A 32 6.15 17.02 -11.03
C ALA A 32 5.20 18.20 -11.38
N VAL A 33 4.98 18.44 -12.67
CA VAL A 33 3.95 19.41 -13.12
C VAL A 33 2.59 19.04 -12.48
N PRO A 34 1.69 20.02 -12.26
CA PRO A 34 0.38 19.75 -11.66
C PRO A 34 -0.35 18.59 -12.34
N ALA A 35 -0.86 17.67 -11.52
CA ALA A 35 -1.62 16.52 -11.99
C ALA A 35 -3.12 16.80 -11.93
N GLY A 36 -3.86 16.44 -12.98
CA GLY A 36 -5.33 16.47 -12.98
C GLY A 36 -5.91 15.34 -12.13
N GLU A 37 -5.27 14.18 -12.18
CA GLU A 37 -5.67 12.98 -11.43
C GLU A 37 -4.46 12.24 -10.86
N LEU A 38 -4.63 11.67 -9.66
CA LEU A 38 -3.66 10.78 -9.02
C LEU A 38 -4.37 9.52 -8.50
N ILE A 39 -3.64 8.42 -8.55
CA ILE A 39 -4.00 7.17 -7.89
C ILE A 39 -3.10 7.01 -6.66
N ALA A 40 -3.70 6.75 -5.50
CA ALA A 40 -3.01 6.39 -4.27
C ALA A 40 -3.43 4.97 -3.87
N GLN A 41 -2.48 4.11 -3.54
CA GLN A 41 -2.76 2.76 -3.04
C GLN A 41 -2.03 2.57 -1.72
N VAL A 42 -2.73 2.05 -0.72
CA VAL A 42 -2.18 1.77 0.61
C VAL A 42 -2.47 0.32 0.96
N ASP A 43 -1.44 -0.38 1.38
CA ASP A 43 -1.54 -1.78 1.83
C ASP A 43 -0.52 -2.05 2.93
N GLY A 44 -0.73 -3.11 3.70
CA GLY A 44 0.08 -3.49 4.83
C GLY A 44 0.76 -4.85 4.66
N GLY A 45 1.84 -5.04 5.42
CA GLY A 45 2.52 -6.33 5.51
C GLY A 45 3.10 -6.58 6.89
N HIS A 46 3.01 -7.84 7.35
CA HIS A 46 3.57 -8.25 8.63
C HIS A 46 5.02 -8.71 8.50
N ILE A 47 5.91 -8.15 9.30
CA ILE A 47 7.35 -8.46 9.34
C ILE A 47 7.66 -9.23 10.62
N PRO A 48 8.30 -10.44 10.53
CA PRO A 48 8.72 -11.19 11.71
C PRO A 48 9.66 -10.37 12.60
N THR A 49 9.37 -10.31 13.91
CA THR A 49 10.14 -9.49 14.85
C THR A 49 11.16 -10.30 15.66
N LYS A 50 12.23 -9.60 16.13
CA LYS A 50 13.15 -10.10 17.15
C LYS A 50 12.59 -9.99 18.57
N ASP A 51 11.50 -9.24 18.74
CA ASP A 51 10.80 -9.12 20.02
C ASP A 51 10.19 -10.48 20.39
N LYS A 52 10.54 -10.99 21.56
CA LYS A 52 10.13 -12.33 22.02
C LYS A 52 8.64 -12.40 22.38
N ASP A 53 8.05 -11.27 22.71
CA ASP A 53 6.65 -11.17 23.14
C ASP A 53 5.68 -11.01 21.96
N LYS A 54 6.21 -10.79 20.75
CA LYS A 54 5.41 -10.58 19.53
C LYS A 54 5.88 -11.50 18.40
N ARG A 55 4.95 -11.98 17.61
CA ARG A 55 5.28 -12.78 16.42
C ARG A 55 5.75 -11.91 15.26
N SER A 56 5.15 -10.75 15.08
CA SER A 56 5.40 -9.82 13.98
C SER A 56 4.93 -8.42 14.35
N PHE A 57 5.38 -7.45 13.57
CA PHE A 57 4.80 -6.10 13.52
C PHE A 57 4.38 -5.74 12.10
N GLU A 58 3.46 -4.82 11.99
CA GLU A 58 2.98 -4.33 10.70
C GLU A 58 3.89 -3.23 10.15
N ALA A 59 4.07 -3.23 8.83
CA ALA A 59 4.58 -2.11 8.05
C ALA A 59 3.53 -1.72 7.02
N LEU A 60 3.30 -0.43 6.81
CA LEU A 60 2.39 0.10 5.81
C LEU A 60 3.17 0.71 4.66
N ALA A 61 2.76 0.42 3.45
CA ALA A 61 3.32 0.97 2.23
C ALA A 61 2.25 1.71 1.44
N ALA A 62 2.67 2.77 0.76
CA ALA A 62 1.81 3.48 -0.17
C ALA A 62 2.53 3.72 -1.50
N ILE A 63 1.77 3.73 -2.58
CA ILE A 63 2.24 4.05 -3.94
C ILE A 63 1.34 5.15 -4.48
N VAL A 64 1.96 6.21 -5.00
CA VAL A 64 1.25 7.30 -5.68
C VAL A 64 1.77 7.39 -7.10
N TYR A 65 0.85 7.48 -8.06
CA TYR A 65 1.17 7.58 -9.49
C TYR A 65 0.03 8.26 -10.26
N ARG A 66 0.28 8.62 -11.49
CA ARG A 66 -0.71 9.16 -12.41
C ARG A 66 -1.30 8.04 -13.27
N PRO A 67 -2.61 8.10 -13.63
CA PRO A 67 -3.22 7.11 -14.52
C PRO A 67 -2.47 6.93 -15.84
N GLU A 68 -1.97 8.03 -16.43
CA GLU A 68 -1.21 8.03 -17.69
C GLU A 68 0.15 7.31 -17.61
N HIS A 69 0.66 7.06 -16.40
CA HIS A 69 1.90 6.30 -16.20
C HIS A 69 1.67 4.78 -16.17
N VAL A 70 0.44 4.32 -16.32
CA VAL A 70 0.13 2.90 -16.45
C VAL A 70 0.21 2.50 -17.91
N GLN A 71 1.20 1.70 -18.26
CA GLN A 71 1.45 1.23 -19.61
C GLN A 71 1.25 -0.28 -19.73
N ALA A 72 0.67 -0.73 -20.85
CA ALA A 72 0.62 -2.14 -21.18
C ALA A 72 2.01 -2.62 -21.59
N VAL A 73 2.48 -3.69 -20.99
CA VAL A 73 3.70 -4.40 -21.38
C VAL A 73 3.36 -5.46 -22.42
N ASP A 74 2.26 -6.18 -22.18
CA ASP A 74 1.66 -7.15 -23.10
C ASP A 74 0.13 -7.20 -22.87
N ASN A 75 -0.54 -8.19 -23.48
CA ASN A 75 -2.00 -8.34 -23.40
C ASN A 75 -2.51 -8.57 -21.96
N HIS A 76 -1.66 -9.04 -21.06
CA HIS A 76 -2.04 -9.43 -19.69
C HIS A 76 -1.31 -8.65 -18.60
N HIS A 77 -0.20 -7.98 -18.94
CA HIS A 77 0.64 -7.28 -17.97
C HIS A 77 0.66 -5.78 -18.23
N ARG A 78 0.52 -5.03 -17.15
CA ARG A 78 0.69 -3.57 -17.12
C ARG A 78 1.76 -3.22 -16.09
N GLN A 79 2.47 -2.12 -16.33
CA GLN A 79 3.45 -1.59 -15.40
C GLN A 79 3.24 -0.10 -15.16
N ILE A 80 3.66 0.37 -13.99
CA ILE A 80 3.67 1.79 -13.65
C ILE A 80 5.08 2.31 -13.92
N THR A 81 5.20 3.17 -14.91
CA THR A 81 6.51 3.69 -15.38
C THR A 81 7.08 4.80 -14.50
N ASN A 82 6.20 5.60 -13.87
CA ASN A 82 6.59 6.63 -12.92
C ASN A 82 5.66 6.59 -11.71
N LYS A 83 6.25 6.45 -10.52
CA LYS A 83 5.54 6.36 -9.25
C LYS A 83 6.42 6.81 -8.10
N THR A 84 5.80 7.23 -7.01
CA THR A 84 6.47 7.44 -5.73
C THR A 84 5.99 6.39 -4.73
N CYS A 85 6.92 5.59 -4.25
CA CYS A 85 6.69 4.56 -3.23
C CYS A 85 7.16 5.09 -1.88
N VAL A 86 6.35 4.91 -0.85
CA VAL A 86 6.67 5.27 0.53
C VAL A 86 6.25 4.14 1.47
N VAL A 87 6.91 4.08 2.62
CA VAL A 87 6.68 2.99 3.57
C VAL A 87 7.05 3.45 4.99
N SER A 88 6.36 2.91 5.99
CA SER A 88 6.77 3.03 7.39
C SER A 88 6.50 1.74 8.15
N ALA A 89 7.41 1.41 9.07
CA ALA A 89 7.23 0.37 10.07
C ALA A 89 7.15 0.95 11.48
N PHE A 90 7.14 2.27 11.64
CA PHE A 90 7.08 2.91 12.95
C PHE A 90 5.71 2.74 13.61
N ASP A 91 5.72 2.67 14.93
CA ASP A 91 4.55 2.61 15.80
C ASP A 91 4.35 4.00 16.42
N ASP A 92 3.86 4.92 15.60
CA ASP A 92 3.78 6.35 15.87
C ASP A 92 2.39 6.91 15.49
N GLU A 93 1.34 6.13 15.73
CA GLU A 93 -0.03 6.48 15.41
C GLU A 93 -0.23 6.86 13.92
N LEU A 94 0.57 6.25 13.07
CA LEU A 94 0.59 6.46 11.62
C LEU A 94 1.15 7.83 11.18
N ALA A 95 1.76 8.60 12.08
CA ALA A 95 2.23 9.95 11.76
C ALA A 95 3.25 9.94 10.61
N THR A 96 4.26 9.07 10.68
CA THR A 96 5.29 8.96 9.64
C THR A 96 4.70 8.57 8.28
N ILE A 97 3.87 7.53 8.21
CA ILE A 97 3.35 7.08 6.90
C ILE A 97 2.37 8.09 6.28
N LYS A 98 1.58 8.80 7.10
CA LYS A 98 0.71 9.90 6.66
C LYS A 98 1.52 11.05 6.04
N ALA A 99 2.59 11.49 6.71
CA ALA A 99 3.48 12.52 6.18
C ALA A 99 4.17 12.05 4.88
N HIS A 100 4.66 10.82 4.84
CA HIS A 100 5.26 10.23 3.65
C HIS A 100 4.28 10.16 2.47
N LEU A 101 3.02 9.72 2.70
CA LEU A 101 2.00 9.66 1.66
C LEU A 101 1.68 11.05 1.10
N LEU A 102 1.49 12.04 1.98
CA LEU A 102 1.20 13.41 1.56
C LEU A 102 2.33 14.00 0.71
N ASN A 103 3.58 13.82 1.14
CA ASN A 103 4.74 14.29 0.40
C ASN A 103 4.95 13.53 -0.92
N ALA A 104 4.63 12.23 -0.96
CA ALA A 104 4.63 11.44 -2.20
C ALA A 104 3.58 11.97 -3.20
N ALA A 105 2.41 12.34 -2.73
CA ALA A 105 1.37 12.92 -3.57
C ALA A 105 1.80 14.29 -4.14
N TYR A 106 2.43 15.14 -3.32
CA TYR A 106 3.01 16.40 -3.82
C TYR A 106 4.11 16.17 -4.86
N LYS A 107 5.01 15.22 -4.65
CA LYS A 107 6.03 14.85 -5.66
C LYS A 107 5.40 14.43 -6.98
N GLN A 108 4.27 13.74 -6.96
CA GLN A 108 3.52 13.37 -8.15
C GLN A 108 2.67 14.50 -8.74
N GLY A 109 2.73 15.72 -8.17
CA GLY A 109 2.08 16.91 -8.68
C GLY A 109 0.68 17.18 -8.12
N MET A 110 0.38 16.68 -6.92
CA MET A 110 -0.88 16.99 -6.23
C MET A 110 -1.03 18.50 -5.98
N THR A 111 -2.21 19.01 -6.25
CA THR A 111 -2.63 20.38 -6.00
C THR A 111 -4.07 20.40 -5.50
N PRO A 112 -4.58 21.53 -4.98
CA PRO A 112 -6.00 21.67 -4.62
C PRO A 112 -7.00 21.45 -5.78
N LYS A 113 -6.51 21.31 -7.03
CA LYS A 113 -7.34 21.02 -8.21
C LYS A 113 -7.23 19.54 -8.65
N THR A 114 -6.40 18.75 -8.01
CA THR A 114 -6.17 17.35 -8.35
C THR A 114 -7.30 16.46 -7.81
N LYS A 115 -7.82 15.56 -8.63
CA LYS A 115 -8.70 14.48 -8.20
C LYS A 115 -7.85 13.28 -7.75
N VAL A 116 -8.18 12.68 -6.62
CA VAL A 116 -7.46 11.51 -6.10
C VAL A 116 -8.41 10.32 -6.01
N THR A 117 -8.02 9.20 -6.62
CA THR A 117 -8.65 7.91 -6.41
C THR A 117 -7.74 7.09 -5.48
N ALA A 118 -8.24 6.69 -4.32
CA ALA A 118 -7.48 5.91 -3.34
C ALA A 118 -8.04 4.49 -3.21
N LEU A 119 -7.16 3.49 -3.24
CA LEU A 119 -7.51 2.08 -3.08
C LEU A 119 -6.84 1.51 -1.83
N ALA A 120 -7.59 0.70 -1.08
CA ALA A 120 -7.08 -0.09 0.04
C ALA A 120 -7.79 -1.43 0.17
N ASP A 121 -7.21 -2.34 0.96
CA ASP A 121 -7.72 -3.68 1.23
C ASP A 121 -8.91 -3.73 2.21
N GLY A 122 -9.30 -2.59 2.77
CA GLY A 122 -10.37 -2.45 3.75
C GLY A 122 -9.90 -2.40 5.21
N ALA A 123 -8.61 -2.46 5.48
CA ALA A 123 -8.08 -2.29 6.82
C ALA A 123 -8.23 -0.84 7.30
N ALA A 124 -8.66 -0.67 8.56
CA ALA A 124 -8.92 0.65 9.13
C ALA A 124 -7.69 1.57 9.15
N ASN A 125 -6.51 1.02 9.37
CA ASN A 125 -5.24 1.74 9.33
C ASN A 125 -4.91 2.27 7.92
N CYS A 126 -5.24 1.52 6.86
CA CYS A 126 -5.06 1.97 5.47
C CYS A 126 -5.97 3.19 5.18
N TRP A 127 -7.23 3.13 5.59
CA TRP A 127 -8.15 4.28 5.47
C TRP A 127 -7.70 5.47 6.32
N ALA A 128 -7.18 5.22 7.53
CA ALA A 128 -6.62 6.26 8.39
C ALA A 128 -5.38 6.94 7.79
N VAL A 129 -4.56 6.22 7.01
CA VAL A 129 -3.45 6.81 6.25
C VAL A 129 -3.96 7.66 5.11
N ILE A 130 -4.93 7.18 4.33
CA ILE A 130 -5.52 7.89 3.19
C ILE A 130 -6.22 9.19 3.62
N SER A 131 -6.75 9.26 4.85
CA SER A 131 -7.47 10.42 5.37
C SER A 131 -6.67 11.72 5.47
N VAL A 132 -5.35 11.67 5.25
CA VAL A 132 -4.50 12.87 5.18
C VAL A 132 -4.69 13.68 3.89
N LEU A 133 -5.21 13.07 2.81
CA LEU A 133 -5.27 13.66 1.48
C LEU A 133 -6.38 14.70 1.24
N PRO A 134 -7.61 14.58 1.82
CA PRO A 134 -8.74 15.46 1.48
C PRO A 134 -8.47 16.97 1.58
N PRO A 135 -7.73 17.50 2.59
CA PRO A 135 -7.48 18.94 2.69
C PRO A 135 -6.59 19.49 1.56
N HIS A 136 -5.94 18.61 0.78
CA HIS A 136 -4.88 18.96 -0.17
C HIS A 136 -5.23 18.66 -1.63
N CYS A 137 -6.41 18.12 -1.91
CA CYS A 137 -6.89 17.79 -3.24
C CYS A 137 -8.32 18.29 -3.48
N GLN A 138 -8.78 18.29 -4.74
CA GLN A 138 -10.13 18.72 -5.09
C GLN A 138 -11.19 17.74 -4.61
N THR A 139 -10.95 16.45 -4.88
CA THR A 139 -11.85 15.35 -4.49
C THR A 139 -11.01 14.12 -4.15
N LEU A 140 -11.49 13.37 -3.17
CA LEU A 140 -10.96 12.05 -2.84
C LEU A 140 -12.06 11.00 -3.02
N VAL A 141 -11.84 10.01 -3.87
CA VAL A 141 -12.70 8.84 -4.02
C VAL A 141 -11.98 7.64 -3.42
N CYS A 142 -12.50 7.12 -2.32
CA CYS A 142 -11.98 5.91 -1.66
C CYS A 142 -12.70 4.68 -2.19
N ILE A 143 -11.96 3.64 -2.59
CA ILE A 143 -12.50 2.44 -3.20
C ILE A 143 -11.92 1.21 -2.52
N LEU A 144 -12.79 0.30 -2.08
CA LEU A 144 -12.39 -1.03 -1.65
C LEU A 144 -11.84 -1.79 -2.85
N ASP A 145 -10.58 -2.23 -2.76
CA ASP A 145 -9.87 -2.79 -3.89
C ASP A 145 -10.50 -4.11 -4.38
N TRP A 146 -10.88 -4.15 -5.66
CA TRP A 146 -11.49 -5.32 -6.28
C TRP A 146 -10.60 -6.57 -6.24
N PHE A 147 -9.28 -6.41 -6.31
CA PHE A 147 -8.35 -7.53 -6.20
C PHE A 147 -8.45 -8.21 -4.82
N HIS A 148 -8.52 -7.41 -3.74
CA HIS A 148 -8.68 -7.92 -2.38
C HIS A 148 -10.07 -8.52 -2.14
N ILE A 149 -11.13 -7.91 -2.71
CA ILE A 149 -12.46 -8.52 -2.72
C ILE A 149 -12.40 -9.90 -3.37
N GLY A 150 -11.78 -10.01 -4.55
CA GLY A 150 -11.61 -11.29 -5.25
C GLY A 150 -10.89 -12.34 -4.42
N LYS A 151 -9.80 -11.97 -3.73
CA LYS A 151 -9.09 -12.86 -2.79
C LYS A 151 -9.99 -13.36 -1.65
N LYS A 152 -10.82 -12.48 -1.06
CA LYS A 152 -11.76 -12.86 0.01
C LYS A 152 -12.80 -13.85 -0.48
N PHE A 153 -13.40 -13.62 -1.66
CA PHE A 153 -14.33 -14.58 -2.29
C PHE A 153 -13.67 -15.92 -2.57
N GLN A 154 -12.45 -15.92 -3.11
CA GLN A 154 -11.71 -17.16 -3.40
C GLN A 154 -11.43 -17.99 -2.13
N ASN A 155 -11.07 -17.35 -1.02
CA ASN A 155 -10.85 -18.03 0.25
C ASN A 155 -12.14 -18.68 0.79
N VAL A 156 -13.28 -18.00 0.67
CA VAL A 156 -14.58 -18.56 1.08
C VAL A 156 -15.00 -19.69 0.16
N LYS A 157 -14.83 -19.54 -1.17
CA LYS A 157 -15.10 -20.58 -2.15
C LYS A 157 -14.33 -21.87 -1.84
N GLN A 158 -13.03 -21.77 -1.58
CA GLN A 158 -12.20 -22.92 -1.19
C GLN A 158 -12.68 -23.60 0.09
N ALA A 159 -13.15 -22.83 1.07
CA ALA A 159 -13.65 -23.38 2.33
C ALA A 159 -15.02 -24.06 2.18
N LEU A 160 -15.91 -23.54 1.35
CA LEU A 160 -17.27 -24.05 1.17
C LEU A 160 -17.34 -25.24 0.22
N GLY A 161 -16.47 -25.29 -0.81
CA GLY A 161 -16.49 -26.28 -1.88
C GLY A 161 -17.50 -25.97 -2.98
N GLU A 162 -17.60 -26.87 -3.94
CA GLU A 162 -18.36 -26.70 -5.20
C GLU A 162 -19.86 -26.43 -5.01
N ALA A 163 -20.47 -26.99 -3.96
CA ALA A 163 -21.91 -26.85 -3.72
C ALA A 163 -22.41 -25.39 -3.57
N PHE A 164 -21.53 -24.48 -3.20
CA PHE A 164 -21.86 -23.07 -2.99
C PHE A 164 -21.24 -22.13 -4.03
N GLU A 165 -20.52 -22.66 -5.01
CA GLU A 165 -19.78 -21.87 -5.99
C GLU A 165 -20.67 -20.91 -6.76
N GLU A 166 -21.77 -21.39 -7.34
CA GLU A 166 -22.69 -20.56 -8.11
C GLU A 166 -23.33 -19.46 -7.24
N SER A 167 -23.70 -19.81 -6.01
CA SER A 167 -24.28 -18.84 -5.08
C SER A 167 -23.28 -17.73 -4.70
N LEU A 168 -22.01 -18.08 -4.47
CA LEU A 168 -20.96 -17.10 -4.19
C LEU A 168 -20.64 -16.22 -5.42
N GLU A 169 -20.65 -16.79 -6.62
CA GLU A 169 -20.45 -15.99 -7.85
C GLU A 169 -21.61 -14.99 -8.05
N ARG A 170 -22.86 -15.36 -7.76
CA ARG A 170 -23.99 -14.41 -7.78
C ARG A 170 -23.81 -13.27 -6.78
N VAL A 171 -23.30 -13.55 -5.56
CA VAL A 171 -22.96 -12.52 -4.58
C VAL A 171 -21.88 -11.59 -5.10
N LYS A 172 -20.81 -12.15 -5.66
CA LYS A 172 -19.70 -11.41 -6.22
C LYS A 172 -20.13 -10.48 -7.36
N TRP A 173 -21.02 -10.96 -8.22
CA TRP A 173 -21.62 -10.14 -9.28
C TRP A 173 -22.51 -9.02 -8.73
N SER A 174 -23.25 -9.25 -7.64
CA SER A 174 -23.99 -8.16 -6.99
C SER A 174 -23.04 -7.06 -6.51
N VAL A 175 -21.90 -7.41 -5.92
CA VAL A 175 -20.86 -6.42 -5.55
C VAL A 175 -20.31 -5.72 -6.79
N TRP A 176 -20.04 -6.44 -7.87
CA TRP A 176 -19.51 -5.90 -9.12
C TRP A 176 -20.41 -4.82 -9.73
N HIS A 177 -21.71 -5.06 -9.72
CA HIS A 177 -22.74 -4.14 -10.22
C HIS A 177 -23.15 -3.05 -9.22
N GLY A 178 -22.46 -2.92 -8.08
CA GLY A 178 -22.75 -1.89 -7.08
C GLY A 178 -23.94 -2.18 -6.18
N SER A 179 -24.48 -3.41 -6.23
CA SER A 179 -25.63 -3.83 -5.40
C SER A 179 -25.17 -4.45 -4.08
N ALA A 180 -24.47 -3.66 -3.26
CA ALA A 180 -23.82 -4.14 -2.04
C ALA A 180 -24.80 -4.71 -1.01
N GLU A 181 -25.96 -4.08 -0.81
CA GLU A 181 -27.00 -4.55 0.11
C GLU A 181 -27.59 -5.92 -0.32
N ASP A 182 -27.79 -6.11 -1.62
CA ASP A 182 -28.21 -7.39 -2.17
C ASP A 182 -27.15 -8.48 -1.95
N ALA A 183 -25.88 -8.13 -2.12
CA ALA A 183 -24.77 -9.05 -1.84
C ALA A 183 -24.75 -9.49 -0.37
N LEU A 184 -24.93 -8.56 0.58
CA LEU A 184 -24.98 -8.86 2.01
C LEU A 184 -26.18 -9.77 2.35
N THR A 185 -27.35 -9.48 1.79
CA THR A 185 -28.56 -10.31 1.97
C THR A 185 -28.33 -11.75 1.48
N LYS A 186 -27.74 -11.91 0.30
CA LYS A 186 -27.41 -13.23 -0.25
C LYS A 186 -26.38 -13.99 0.61
N LEU A 187 -25.39 -13.30 1.19
CA LEU A 187 -24.44 -13.94 2.12
C LEU A 187 -25.12 -14.45 3.38
N VAL A 188 -26.10 -13.72 3.93
CA VAL A 188 -26.90 -14.20 5.06
C VAL A 188 -27.67 -15.47 4.67
N MET A 189 -28.31 -15.50 3.51
CA MET A 189 -29.02 -16.69 3.03
C MET A 189 -28.08 -17.90 2.86
N ILE A 190 -26.89 -17.70 2.29
CA ILE A 190 -25.88 -18.76 2.17
C ILE A 190 -25.48 -19.29 3.55
N ARG A 191 -25.17 -18.40 4.49
CA ARG A 191 -24.78 -18.76 5.85
C ARG A 191 -25.84 -19.60 6.57
N ASP A 192 -27.11 -19.21 6.42
CA ASP A 192 -28.21 -19.87 7.13
C ASP A 192 -28.52 -21.28 6.57
N ASN A 193 -28.16 -21.55 5.33
CA ASN A 193 -28.23 -22.86 4.69
C ASN A 193 -27.03 -23.79 4.98
N ILE A 194 -26.00 -23.32 5.67
CA ILE A 194 -24.83 -24.12 6.04
C ILE A 194 -25.09 -24.72 7.44
N THR A 195 -24.72 -25.98 7.64
CA THR A 195 -24.76 -26.63 8.98
C THR A 195 -23.43 -26.56 9.70
N ASP A 196 -22.32 -26.60 8.95
CA ASP A 196 -20.96 -26.58 9.45
C ASP A 196 -20.60 -25.20 10.02
N GLN A 197 -20.19 -25.16 11.30
CA GLN A 197 -19.91 -23.93 12.02
C GLN A 197 -18.63 -23.21 11.51
N GLU A 198 -17.63 -23.97 11.06
CA GLU A 198 -16.42 -23.38 10.50
C GLU A 198 -16.72 -22.65 9.17
N LYS A 199 -17.46 -23.29 8.30
CA LYS A 199 -17.95 -22.72 7.05
C LYS A 199 -18.84 -21.50 7.28
N LYS A 200 -19.76 -21.54 8.25
CA LYS A 200 -20.55 -20.36 8.68
C LYS A 200 -19.65 -19.17 9.06
N THR A 201 -18.59 -19.44 9.82
CA THR A 201 -17.65 -18.41 10.26
C THR A 201 -16.93 -17.78 9.06
N LYS A 202 -16.58 -18.56 8.03
CA LYS A 202 -15.95 -18.02 6.80
C LYS A 202 -16.90 -17.11 6.03
N VAL A 203 -18.17 -17.50 5.86
CA VAL A 203 -19.19 -16.66 5.20
C VAL A 203 -19.46 -15.40 6.00
N LYS A 204 -19.58 -15.52 7.33
CA LYS A 204 -19.72 -14.36 8.22
C LYS A 204 -18.54 -13.40 8.08
N GLY A 205 -17.32 -13.91 8.01
CA GLY A 205 -16.12 -13.09 7.83
C GLY A 205 -16.14 -12.29 6.51
N LEU A 206 -16.64 -12.88 5.42
CA LEU A 206 -16.83 -12.17 4.15
C LEU A 206 -17.95 -11.12 4.26
N HIS A 207 -19.08 -11.48 4.88
CA HIS A 207 -20.18 -10.54 5.13
C HIS A 207 -19.70 -9.33 5.94
N ASP A 208 -19.04 -9.55 7.07
CA ASP A 208 -18.55 -8.49 7.95
C ASP A 208 -17.51 -7.61 7.23
N TYR A 209 -16.66 -8.21 6.42
CA TYR A 209 -15.69 -7.47 5.60
C TYR A 209 -16.37 -6.50 4.62
N LEU A 210 -17.37 -6.97 3.85
CA LEU A 210 -18.11 -6.12 2.93
C LEU A 210 -18.95 -5.07 3.67
N HIS A 211 -19.62 -5.47 4.74
CA HIS A 211 -20.45 -4.58 5.57
C HIS A 211 -19.62 -3.43 6.18
N ASN A 212 -18.46 -3.74 6.76
CA ASN A 212 -17.59 -2.73 7.38
C ASN A 212 -16.98 -1.75 6.35
N ASN A 213 -16.99 -2.13 5.08
CA ASN A 213 -16.44 -1.34 3.98
C ASN A 213 -17.52 -0.84 3.00
N LEU A 214 -18.80 -0.84 3.36
CA LEU A 214 -19.91 -0.44 2.48
C LEU A 214 -19.69 0.94 1.84
N ALA A 215 -19.18 1.91 2.59
CA ALA A 215 -18.91 3.27 2.11
C ALA A 215 -17.85 3.34 0.99
N TYR A 216 -17.07 2.28 0.80
CA TYR A 216 -15.98 2.19 -0.18
C TYR A 216 -16.29 1.23 -1.33
N LEU A 217 -17.46 0.58 -1.31
CA LEU A 217 -17.94 -0.22 -2.42
C LEU A 217 -18.55 0.69 -3.49
N VAL A 218 -18.17 0.45 -4.73
CA VAL A 218 -18.60 1.24 -5.90
C VAL A 218 -19.21 0.32 -6.96
N ASN A 219 -19.82 0.88 -8.00
CA ASN A 219 -20.13 0.11 -9.19
C ASN A 219 -18.84 -0.10 -10.00
N TYR A 220 -18.25 -1.29 -9.87
CA TYR A 220 -16.99 -1.66 -10.52
C TYR A 220 -17.13 -1.80 -12.03
N GLU A 221 -18.28 -2.27 -12.49
CA GLU A 221 -18.59 -2.38 -13.93
C GLU A 221 -18.59 -1.01 -14.61
N GLU A 222 -19.28 -0.03 -14.03
CA GLU A 222 -19.31 1.32 -14.57
C GLU A 222 -17.92 1.96 -14.57
N ARG A 223 -17.15 1.79 -13.49
CA ARG A 223 -15.77 2.29 -13.43
C ARG A 223 -14.91 1.67 -14.51
N LYS A 224 -15.02 0.35 -14.72
CA LYS A 224 -14.33 -0.36 -15.80
C LYS A 224 -14.75 0.18 -17.17
N ALA A 225 -16.04 0.40 -17.40
CA ALA A 225 -16.55 0.92 -18.67
C ALA A 225 -16.04 2.34 -18.97
N ARG A 226 -15.82 3.16 -17.91
CA ARG A 226 -15.23 4.51 -18.03
C ARG A 226 -13.69 4.51 -18.07
N GLY A 227 -13.04 3.35 -17.98
CA GLY A 227 -11.57 3.25 -17.91
C GLY A 227 -10.95 3.76 -16.60
N GLU A 228 -11.76 3.93 -15.55
CA GLU A 228 -11.30 4.41 -14.25
C GLU A 228 -10.66 3.29 -13.42
N THR A 229 -9.73 3.65 -12.55
CA THR A 229 -9.04 2.68 -11.66
C THR A 229 -10.01 2.14 -10.60
N PHE A 230 -10.04 0.83 -10.42
CA PHE A 230 -10.86 0.12 -9.42
C PHE A 230 -10.14 -1.07 -8.77
N THR A 231 -8.92 -1.35 -9.18
CA THR A 231 -8.12 -2.49 -8.70
C THR A 231 -6.65 -2.12 -8.56
N SER A 232 -6.00 -2.65 -7.53
CA SER A 232 -4.58 -2.51 -7.27
C SER A 232 -3.71 -3.45 -8.10
N GLN A 233 -4.28 -4.33 -8.91
CA GLN A 233 -3.55 -5.42 -9.58
C GLN A 233 -2.24 -5.00 -10.25
N VAL A 234 -2.20 -3.77 -10.82
CA VAL A 234 -0.99 -3.23 -11.46
C VAL A 234 0.11 -2.88 -10.45
N ALA A 235 -0.26 -2.45 -9.24
CA ALA A 235 0.67 -2.01 -8.20
C ALA A 235 0.88 -3.05 -7.09
N GLU A 236 0.04 -4.08 -7.00
CA GLU A 236 0.11 -5.14 -5.98
C GLU A 236 1.50 -5.78 -5.92
N SER A 237 2.09 -6.12 -7.07
CA SER A 237 3.43 -6.68 -7.15
C SER A 237 4.49 -5.74 -6.58
N HIS A 238 4.28 -4.43 -6.63
CA HIS A 238 5.23 -3.45 -6.10
C HIS A 238 5.13 -3.33 -4.58
N ILE A 239 3.91 -3.28 -4.01
CA ILE A 239 3.72 -3.23 -2.55
C ILE A 239 4.18 -4.56 -1.92
N ASP A 240 3.76 -5.68 -2.49
CA ASP A 240 4.19 -7.00 -2.03
C ASP A 240 5.73 -7.14 -2.09
N SER A 241 6.36 -6.69 -3.18
CA SER A 241 7.82 -6.73 -3.30
C SER A 241 8.50 -5.82 -2.28
N LEU A 242 7.99 -4.60 -2.04
CA LEU A 242 8.59 -3.67 -1.08
C LEU A 242 8.78 -4.31 0.29
N ILE A 243 7.75 -4.94 0.83
CA ILE A 243 7.74 -5.51 2.19
C ILE A 243 8.15 -6.98 2.16
N ASN A 244 7.46 -7.82 1.38
CA ASN A 244 7.51 -9.26 1.56
C ASN A 244 8.74 -9.93 0.97
N ASP A 245 9.28 -9.47 -0.16
CA ASP A 245 10.43 -10.10 -0.81
C ASP A 245 11.66 -10.11 0.08
N ARG A 246 11.92 -9.04 0.82
CA ARG A 246 13.08 -8.92 1.70
C ARG A 246 12.82 -9.43 3.10
N HIS A 247 11.62 -9.18 3.63
CA HIS A 247 11.34 -9.38 5.05
C HIS A 247 10.58 -10.69 5.34
N LYS A 248 9.95 -11.32 4.34
CA LYS A 248 9.06 -12.46 4.56
C LYS A 248 9.35 -13.67 3.68
N LYS A 249 9.32 -13.53 2.33
CA LYS A 249 9.24 -14.67 1.42
C LYS A 249 10.53 -15.47 1.24
N LYS A 250 11.68 -14.81 1.11
CA LYS A 250 12.94 -15.45 0.68
C LYS A 250 13.93 -15.76 1.81
N ARG A 251 13.75 -15.15 2.99
CA ARG A 251 14.67 -15.34 4.12
C ARG A 251 13.89 -15.26 5.43
N LYS A 252 13.93 -16.30 6.22
CA LYS A 252 13.33 -16.36 7.58
C LYS A 252 14.17 -15.52 8.56
N MET A 253 14.20 -14.21 8.37
CA MET A 253 14.92 -13.28 9.25
C MET A 253 13.93 -12.58 10.17
N GLN A 254 14.33 -12.42 11.42
CA GLN A 254 13.65 -11.57 12.38
C GLN A 254 14.29 -10.18 12.38
N TRP A 255 13.48 -9.16 12.55
CA TRP A 255 13.88 -7.77 12.43
C TRP A 255 13.58 -6.98 13.69
N SER A 256 14.46 -6.00 14.03
CA SER A 256 14.01 -4.87 14.83
C SER A 256 13.13 -3.97 13.98
N ARG A 257 12.17 -3.29 14.59
CA ARG A 257 11.27 -2.36 13.89
C ARG A 257 12.04 -1.26 13.16
N GLU A 258 13.02 -0.64 13.84
CA GLU A 258 13.89 0.40 13.25
C GLU A 258 14.72 -0.15 12.08
N GLY A 259 15.38 -1.31 12.25
CA GLY A 259 16.18 -1.90 11.17
C GLY A 259 15.35 -2.26 9.94
N ALA A 260 14.12 -2.77 10.14
CA ALA A 260 13.19 -3.01 9.05
C ALA A 260 12.77 -1.70 8.37
N HIS A 261 12.40 -0.68 9.16
CA HIS A 261 12.01 0.63 8.65
C HIS A 261 13.10 1.23 7.75
N ASN A 262 14.36 1.23 8.21
CA ASN A 262 15.46 1.79 7.45
C ASN A 262 15.71 1.05 6.12
N ILE A 263 15.67 -0.28 6.11
CA ILE A 263 15.80 -1.06 4.87
C ILE A 263 14.62 -0.80 3.93
N LEU A 264 13.41 -0.63 4.47
CA LEU A 264 12.23 -0.31 3.68
C LEU A 264 12.35 1.06 2.99
N GLN A 265 12.97 2.07 3.63
CA GLN A 265 13.22 3.37 2.97
C GLN A 265 14.12 3.22 1.74
N ILE A 266 15.20 2.44 1.85
CA ILE A 266 16.09 2.15 0.72
C ILE A 266 15.30 1.47 -0.41
N ARG A 267 14.48 0.47 -0.08
CA ARG A 267 13.66 -0.24 -1.06
C ARG A 267 12.63 0.67 -1.73
N ALA A 268 12.01 1.57 -0.98
CA ALA A 268 11.07 2.55 -1.50
C ALA A 268 11.75 3.53 -2.49
N ALA A 269 12.96 4.01 -2.16
CA ALA A 269 13.75 4.86 -3.05
C ALA A 269 14.13 4.13 -4.36
N MET A 270 14.51 2.84 -4.26
CA MET A 270 14.78 2.00 -5.45
C MET A 270 13.53 1.79 -6.29
N ALA A 271 12.38 1.47 -5.68
CA ALA A 271 11.12 1.25 -6.38
C ALA A 271 10.57 2.52 -7.03
N SER A 272 10.89 3.69 -6.48
CA SER A 272 10.59 5.01 -7.04
C SER A 272 11.59 5.46 -8.11
N GLN A 273 12.63 4.67 -8.39
CA GLN A 273 13.73 5.02 -9.31
C GLN A 273 14.50 6.30 -8.89
N GLU A 274 14.48 6.62 -7.60
CA GLU A 274 15.14 7.79 -7.02
C GLU A 274 16.51 7.45 -6.38
N TRP A 275 16.91 6.18 -6.35
CA TRP A 275 18.02 5.68 -5.55
C TRP A 275 19.34 6.40 -5.82
N ASP A 276 19.77 6.50 -7.07
CA ASP A 276 21.10 7.05 -7.41
C ASP A 276 21.23 8.52 -6.97
N LYS A 277 20.20 9.33 -7.25
CA LYS A 277 20.17 10.74 -6.84
C LYS A 277 20.19 10.88 -5.31
N ARG A 278 19.38 10.11 -4.61
CA ARG A 278 19.24 10.18 -3.16
C ARG A 278 20.48 9.64 -2.44
N TRP A 279 21.08 8.57 -2.96
CA TRP A 279 22.35 8.05 -2.48
C TRP A 279 23.46 9.09 -2.58
N GLN A 280 23.64 9.76 -3.72
CA GLN A 280 24.62 10.82 -3.91
C GLN A 280 24.41 11.95 -2.92
N ASN A 281 23.20 12.41 -2.71
CA ASN A 281 22.88 13.45 -1.72
C ASN A 281 23.25 13.02 -0.29
N THR A 282 22.94 11.80 0.10
CA THR A 282 23.25 11.25 1.43
C THR A 282 24.77 11.20 1.66
N VAL A 283 25.54 10.76 0.66
CA VAL A 283 27.01 10.74 0.74
C VAL A 283 27.58 12.15 0.86
N LEU A 284 27.11 13.10 0.05
CA LEU A 284 27.54 14.50 0.12
C LEU A 284 27.24 15.15 1.49
N LEU A 285 26.08 14.83 2.08
CA LEU A 285 25.74 15.30 3.42
C LEU A 285 26.65 14.71 4.50
N ALA A 286 27.00 13.42 4.39
CA ALA A 286 27.92 12.76 5.31
C ALA A 286 29.31 13.43 5.25
N LEU A 287 29.87 13.64 4.05
CA LEU A 287 31.17 14.30 3.86
C LEU A 287 31.18 15.72 4.42
N LYS A 288 30.15 16.53 4.19
CA LYS A 288 30.03 17.89 4.75
C LYS A 288 29.96 17.91 6.27
N ARG A 289 29.43 16.88 6.91
CA ARG A 289 29.42 16.75 8.38
C ARG A 289 30.80 16.44 8.95
N GLU A 290 31.56 15.59 8.25
CA GLU A 290 32.96 15.29 8.65
C GLU A 290 33.87 16.50 8.53
N ASP A 291 33.77 17.27 7.41
CA ASP A 291 34.51 18.52 7.23
C ASP A 291 34.21 19.58 8.31
N LYS A 292 32.94 19.65 8.77
CA LYS A 292 32.61 20.56 9.88
C LYS A 292 33.21 20.11 11.21
N LYS A 293 33.24 18.79 11.49
CA LYS A 293 33.87 18.27 12.72
C LYS A 293 35.37 18.49 12.74
N SER A 294 36.05 18.32 11.60
CA SER A 294 37.48 18.54 11.47
C SER A 294 37.92 20.02 11.58
N LYS A 295 36.99 20.98 11.33
CA LYS A 295 37.26 22.42 11.48
C LYS A 295 36.96 22.96 12.88
N ILE A 296 36.36 22.17 13.76
CA ILE A 296 36.00 22.54 15.13
C ILE A 296 36.94 21.86 16.15
N ALA A 297 37.68 20.83 15.73
CA ALA A 297 38.72 20.16 16.49
C ALA A 297 40.09 20.78 16.18
#